data_18e91e560197661023de7ad9113a20af
#
_entry.id   18e91e560197661023de7ad9113a20af
#
_cell.length_a   1.000
_cell.length_b   1.000
_cell.length_c   1.000
_cell.angle_alpha   90.00
_cell.angle_beta   90.00
_cell.angle_gamma   90.00
#
_symmetry.space_group_name_H-M   'P 1'
#
loop_
_entity.id
_entity.type
_entity.pdbx_description
1 polymer ?
#
loop_
_entity_poly.entity_id
_entity_poly.type
_entity_poly.pdbx_seq_one_letter_code
_entity_poly.pdbx_strand_id
1 'polypeptide(L)'
;MPRIASIVIHCRDPYLLGPFWSLVTGLAVVDEDQAKLDSRSLAVGEAVLLRDPVAGTPEVWIAPADESSAPAGRVHLDIACEPGDEEVILKAGATVVRRMPKWTVVADPEGNQFCILTAAH
;
A
#
# COMPACT_ATOMS: atom_id res chain seq x y z
N MET A 1 11.23 10.47 11.66
CA MET A 1 11.29 10.82 10.23
C MET A 1 10.36 9.94 9.42
N PRO A 2 9.67 10.50 8.42
CA PRO A 2 8.86 9.69 7.51
C PRO A 2 9.73 8.68 6.75
N ARG A 3 9.15 7.54 6.41
CA ARG A 3 9.83 6.54 5.57
C ARG A 3 8.80 5.77 4.76
N ILE A 4 9.24 5.21 3.64
CA ILE A 4 8.36 4.36 2.84
C ILE A 4 8.08 3.09 3.63
N ALA A 5 6.81 2.85 3.94
CA ALA A 5 6.38 1.62 4.59
C ALA A 5 6.07 0.56 3.55
N SER A 6 5.34 0.92 2.51
CA SER A 6 4.95 -0.03 1.47
C SER A 6 4.63 0.67 0.16
N ILE A 7 4.66 -0.12 -0.90
CA ILE A 7 4.19 0.24 -2.23
C ILE A 7 2.90 -0.52 -2.45
N VAL A 8 1.85 0.16 -2.89
CA VAL A 8 0.54 -0.46 -3.09
C VAL A 8 0.20 -0.44 -4.58
N ILE A 9 -0.10 -1.62 -5.12
CA ILE A 9 -0.49 -1.79 -6.52
C ILE A 9 -1.94 -2.26 -6.53
N HIS A 10 -2.83 -1.45 -7.11
CA HIS A 10 -4.25 -1.79 -7.17
C HIS A 10 -4.53 -2.70 -8.36
N CYS A 11 -5.29 -3.76 -8.12
CA CYS A 11 -5.56 -4.79 -9.10
C CYS A 11 -7.06 -5.08 -9.21
N ARG A 12 -7.44 -5.79 -10.25
CA ARG A 12 -8.78 -6.37 -10.38
C ARG A 12 -8.79 -7.82 -9.93
N ASP A 13 -7.72 -8.55 -10.24
CA ASP A 13 -7.62 -9.97 -9.92
C ASP A 13 -6.33 -10.23 -9.12
N PRO A 14 -6.43 -10.34 -7.79
CA PRO A 14 -5.25 -10.59 -6.95
C PRO A 14 -4.66 -12.00 -7.18
N TYR A 15 -5.45 -12.96 -7.66
CA TYR A 15 -4.93 -14.29 -7.96
C TYR A 15 -3.98 -14.27 -9.15
N LEU A 16 -4.18 -13.34 -10.08
CA LEU A 16 -3.29 -13.14 -11.20
C LEU A 16 -2.12 -12.22 -10.83
N LEU A 17 -2.41 -11.09 -10.18
CA LEU A 17 -1.42 -10.05 -9.94
C LEU A 17 -0.48 -10.36 -8.79
N GLY A 18 -0.91 -11.12 -7.80
CA GLY A 18 -0.05 -11.54 -6.69
C GLY A 18 1.17 -12.32 -7.18
N PRO A 19 0.97 -13.46 -7.87
CA PRO A 19 2.09 -14.23 -8.42
C PRO A 19 2.91 -13.44 -9.45
N PHE A 20 2.26 -12.63 -10.27
CA PHE A 20 2.96 -11.82 -11.27
C PHE A 20 3.98 -10.88 -10.62
N TRP A 21 3.52 -10.10 -9.65
CA TRP A 21 4.40 -9.12 -8.99
C TRP A 21 5.42 -9.77 -8.07
N SER A 22 5.11 -10.95 -7.51
CA SER A 22 6.11 -11.75 -6.80
C SER A 22 7.28 -12.11 -7.73
N LEU A 23 6.96 -12.55 -8.95
CA LEU A 23 7.98 -12.87 -9.94
C LEU A 23 8.80 -11.63 -10.33
N VAL A 24 8.14 -10.53 -10.62
CA VAL A 24 8.81 -9.32 -11.12
C VAL A 24 9.67 -8.65 -10.05
N THR A 25 9.21 -8.61 -8.81
CA THR A 25 9.93 -7.94 -7.72
C THR A 25 10.95 -8.83 -7.02
N GLY A 26 10.81 -10.14 -7.12
CA GLY A 26 11.59 -11.08 -6.33
C GLY A 26 11.11 -11.21 -4.88
N LEU A 27 10.05 -10.52 -4.51
CA LEU A 27 9.48 -10.60 -3.15
C LEU A 27 8.53 -11.79 -3.07
N ALA A 28 8.60 -12.53 -1.97
CA ALA A 28 7.72 -13.70 -1.77
C ALA A 28 6.35 -13.28 -1.27
N VAL A 29 5.30 -13.95 -1.74
CA VAL A 29 4.00 -13.85 -1.11
C VAL A 29 4.10 -14.46 0.28
N VAL A 30 3.59 -13.78 1.31
CA VAL A 30 3.62 -14.33 2.68
C VAL A 30 2.83 -15.63 2.73
N ASP A 31 3.24 -16.57 3.61
CA ASP A 31 2.72 -17.94 3.62
C ASP A 31 1.20 -18.01 3.76
N GLU A 32 0.63 -17.20 4.66
CA GLU A 32 -0.83 -17.20 4.86
C GLU A 32 -1.59 -16.74 3.62
N ASP A 33 -1.04 -15.78 2.88
CA ASP A 33 -1.66 -15.29 1.65
C ASP A 33 -1.46 -16.28 0.51
N GLN A 34 -0.31 -16.94 0.45
CA GLN A 34 -0.04 -17.97 -0.55
C GLN A 34 -1.03 -19.12 -0.42
N ALA A 35 -1.34 -19.53 0.80
CA ALA A 35 -2.34 -20.57 1.04
C ALA A 35 -3.72 -20.16 0.51
N LYS A 36 -4.10 -18.89 0.69
CA LYS A 36 -5.37 -18.37 0.18
C LYS A 36 -5.38 -18.24 -1.33
N LEU A 37 -4.25 -17.88 -1.94
CA LEU A 37 -4.14 -17.88 -3.39
C LEU A 37 -4.31 -19.28 -3.96
N ASP A 38 -3.66 -20.27 -3.35
CA ASP A 38 -3.72 -21.66 -3.81
C ASP A 38 -5.13 -22.22 -3.71
N SER A 39 -5.84 -21.91 -2.62
CA SER A 39 -7.21 -22.40 -2.40
C SER A 39 -8.29 -21.47 -2.96
N ARG A 40 -7.91 -20.33 -3.53
CA ARG A 40 -8.80 -19.27 -4.04
C ARG A 40 -9.82 -18.83 -2.98
N SER A 41 -9.33 -18.60 -1.78
CA SER A 41 -10.18 -18.29 -0.62
C SER A 41 -9.97 -16.87 -0.06
N LEU A 42 -9.42 -15.96 -0.86
CA LEU A 42 -9.33 -14.56 -0.46
C LEU A 42 -10.75 -14.01 -0.24
N ALA A 43 -10.92 -13.25 0.83
CA ALA A 43 -12.15 -12.51 1.04
C ALA A 43 -12.26 -11.39 0.01
N VAL A 44 -13.49 -10.91 -0.21
CA VAL A 44 -13.71 -9.77 -1.11
C VAL A 44 -12.95 -8.55 -0.55
N GLY A 45 -12.11 -7.94 -1.39
CA GLY A 45 -11.33 -6.79 -0.99
C GLY A 45 -10.04 -7.11 -0.24
N GLU A 46 -9.75 -8.37 0.00
CA GLU A 46 -8.54 -8.75 0.73
C GLU A 46 -7.29 -8.55 -0.14
N ALA A 47 -6.29 -7.88 0.42
CA ALA A 47 -5.01 -7.64 -0.26
C ALA A 47 -4.03 -8.79 -0.03
N VAL A 48 -3.07 -8.92 -0.93
CA VAL A 48 -2.00 -9.93 -0.85
C VAL A 48 -0.69 -9.20 -0.52
N LEU A 49 0.01 -9.68 0.48
CA LEU A 49 1.27 -9.08 0.92
C LEU A 49 2.47 -9.81 0.32
N LEU A 50 3.35 -9.04 -0.30
CA LEU A 50 4.65 -9.50 -0.77
C LEU A 50 5.73 -8.89 0.10
N ARG A 51 6.63 -9.70 0.60
CA ARG A 51 7.64 -9.24 1.53
C ARG A 51 8.93 -10.05 1.40
N ASP A 52 10.06 -9.35 1.51
CA ASP A 52 11.34 -9.98 1.74
C ASP A 52 11.54 -10.06 3.25
N PRO A 53 11.90 -11.22 3.81
CA PRO A 53 12.19 -11.32 5.24
C PRO A 53 13.41 -10.50 5.66
N VAL A 54 14.22 -10.03 4.71
CA VAL A 54 15.37 -9.17 5.02
C VAL A 54 14.90 -7.76 5.38
N ALA A 55 15.36 -7.26 6.51
CA ALA A 55 14.97 -5.93 6.99
C ALA A 55 15.40 -4.82 6.03
N GLY A 56 14.58 -3.78 5.94
CA GLY A 56 14.87 -2.58 5.15
C GLY A 56 14.28 -2.58 3.75
N THR A 57 13.72 -3.70 3.29
CA THR A 57 13.05 -3.76 1.99
C THR A 57 11.59 -3.36 2.18
N PRO A 58 11.06 -2.39 1.40
CA PRO A 58 9.65 -2.03 1.48
C PRO A 58 8.75 -3.22 1.14
N GLU A 59 7.62 -3.32 1.83
CA GLU A 59 6.60 -4.31 1.51
C GLU A 59 5.83 -3.85 0.28
N VAL A 60 5.27 -4.82 -0.46
CA VAL A 60 4.39 -4.53 -1.60
C VAL A 60 3.04 -5.18 -1.33
N TRP A 61 1.98 -4.38 -1.40
CA TRP A 61 0.61 -4.86 -1.28
C TRP A 61 -0.04 -4.90 -2.65
N ILE A 62 -0.62 -6.04 -2.99
CA ILE A 62 -1.47 -6.19 -4.17
C ILE A 62 -2.90 -6.09 -3.67
N ALA A 63 -3.53 -4.94 -3.85
CA ALA A 63 -4.80 -4.60 -3.25
C ALA A 63 -5.90 -4.50 -4.30
N PRO A 64 -7.04 -5.18 -4.11
CA PRO A 64 -8.18 -5.03 -5.03
C PRO A 64 -8.57 -3.57 -5.19
N ALA A 65 -8.88 -3.18 -6.41
CA ALA A 65 -9.23 -1.82 -6.74
C ALA A 65 -10.63 -1.46 -6.21
N ASP A 66 -10.73 -0.23 -5.74
CA ASP A 66 -12.00 0.46 -5.57
C ASP A 66 -12.04 1.51 -6.69
N GLU A 67 -12.86 1.28 -7.70
CA GLU A 67 -12.84 2.10 -8.91
C GLU A 67 -13.16 3.57 -8.65
N SER A 68 -13.77 3.89 -7.50
CA SER A 68 -14.09 5.28 -7.15
C SER A 68 -12.91 6.01 -6.50
N SER A 69 -12.07 5.31 -5.73
CA SER A 69 -10.97 5.94 -4.98
C SER A 69 -9.61 5.31 -5.24
N ALA A 70 -9.58 4.06 -5.70
CA ALA A 70 -8.34 3.34 -5.96
C ALA A 70 -8.50 2.49 -7.23
N PRO A 71 -8.48 3.13 -8.42
CA PRO A 71 -8.64 2.41 -9.69
C PRO A 71 -7.55 1.38 -9.92
N ALA A 72 -7.89 0.31 -10.61
CA ALA A 72 -6.95 -0.73 -10.98
C ALA A 72 -5.82 -0.14 -11.83
N GLY A 73 -4.60 -0.65 -11.65
CA GLY A 73 -3.41 -0.17 -12.36
C GLY A 73 -2.76 1.03 -11.72
N ARG A 74 -3.35 1.60 -10.67
CA ARG A 74 -2.76 2.72 -9.94
C ARG A 74 -1.79 2.21 -8.87
N VAL A 75 -0.70 2.95 -8.70
CA VAL A 75 0.30 2.67 -7.68
C VAL A 75 0.37 3.87 -6.74
N HIS A 76 0.44 3.63 -5.43
CA HIS A 76 0.71 4.70 -4.47
C HIS A 76 1.66 4.20 -3.37
N LEU A 77 2.24 5.15 -2.64
CA LEU A 77 3.11 4.83 -1.51
C LEU A 77 2.33 4.96 -0.21
N ASP A 78 2.67 4.12 0.76
CA ASP A 78 2.30 4.32 2.15
C ASP A 78 3.53 4.82 2.89
N ILE A 79 3.37 5.92 3.60
CA ILE A 79 4.46 6.59 4.33
C ILE A 79 4.20 6.41 5.82
N ALA A 80 5.13 5.77 6.51
CA ALA A 80 5.06 5.61 7.95
C ALA A 80 5.50 6.94 8.60
N CYS A 81 4.66 7.49 9.45
CA CYS A 81 4.88 8.77 10.11
C CYS A 81 4.86 8.63 11.62
N GLU A 82 5.79 9.33 12.26
CA GLU A 82 5.80 9.54 13.70
C GLU A 82 5.05 10.84 14.03
N PRO A 83 4.72 11.09 15.33
CA PRO A 83 4.10 12.35 15.72
C PRO A 83 4.91 13.53 15.23
N GLY A 84 4.24 14.50 14.63
CA GLY A 84 4.86 15.70 14.05
C GLY A 84 5.26 15.58 12.59
N ASP A 85 5.39 14.37 12.05
CA ASP A 85 5.80 14.18 10.65
C ASP A 85 4.75 14.71 9.67
N GLU A 86 3.46 14.50 9.97
CA GLU A 86 2.40 15.00 9.09
C GLU A 86 2.48 16.52 8.92
N GLU A 87 2.74 17.25 10.02
CA GLU A 87 2.87 18.71 9.94
C GLU A 87 4.01 19.12 9.03
N VAL A 88 5.14 18.42 9.10
CA VAL A 88 6.28 18.68 8.23
C VAL A 88 5.92 18.48 6.77
N ILE A 89 5.21 17.39 6.47
CA ILE A 89 4.77 17.07 5.12
C ILE A 89 3.79 18.12 4.60
N LEU A 90 2.83 18.55 5.42
CA LEU A 90 1.87 19.58 5.01
C LEU A 90 2.54 20.92 4.78
N LYS A 91 3.51 21.29 5.62
CA LYS A 91 4.28 22.53 5.44
C LYS A 91 5.13 22.50 4.16
N ALA A 92 5.54 21.31 3.74
CA ALA A 92 6.31 21.15 2.51
C ALA A 92 5.45 21.29 1.25
N GLY A 93 4.12 21.38 1.38
CA GLY A 93 3.24 21.62 0.24
C GLY A 93 2.16 20.58 0.00
N ALA A 94 2.09 19.54 0.82
CA ALA A 94 1.04 18.54 0.68
C ALA A 94 -0.31 19.08 1.16
N THR A 95 -1.39 18.53 0.61
CA THR A 95 -2.75 18.86 1.02
C THR A 95 -3.49 17.59 1.44
N VAL A 96 -4.33 17.71 2.47
CA VAL A 96 -5.15 16.57 2.90
C VAL A 96 -6.29 16.38 1.91
N VAL A 97 -6.41 15.17 1.38
CA VAL A 97 -7.51 14.79 0.49
C VAL A 97 -8.64 14.17 1.30
N ARG A 98 -8.32 13.26 2.21
CA ARG A 98 -9.32 12.57 3.01
C ARG A 98 -8.69 11.93 4.23
N ARG A 99 -9.34 12.04 5.39
CA ARG A 99 -8.92 11.36 6.61
C ARG A 99 -9.72 10.08 6.77
N MET A 100 -9.00 8.97 6.95
CA MET A 100 -9.59 7.66 7.21
C MET A 100 -9.27 7.27 8.66
N PRO A 101 -9.92 6.25 9.21
CA PRO A 101 -9.68 5.88 10.63
C PRO A 101 -8.22 5.53 10.95
N LYS A 102 -7.49 4.90 10.01
CA LYS A 102 -6.12 4.42 10.27
C LYS A 102 -5.07 5.05 9.39
N TRP A 103 -5.46 5.87 8.43
CA TRP A 103 -4.53 6.57 7.56
C TRP A 103 -5.14 7.86 7.07
N THR A 104 -4.31 8.72 6.49
CA THR A 104 -4.75 9.94 5.86
C THR A 104 -4.27 9.94 4.42
N VAL A 105 -5.18 10.21 3.49
CA VAL A 105 -4.82 10.38 2.08
C VAL A 105 -4.43 11.82 1.87
N VAL A 106 -3.23 12.03 1.35
CA VAL A 106 -2.72 13.38 1.05
C VAL A 106 -2.28 13.43 -0.41
N ALA A 107 -2.18 14.64 -0.93
CA ALA A 107 -1.66 14.88 -2.27
C ALA A 107 -0.40 15.73 -2.20
N ASP A 108 0.56 15.45 -3.08
CA ASP A 108 1.74 16.30 -3.22
C ASP A 108 1.36 17.59 -3.96
N PRO A 109 2.29 18.56 -4.13
CA PRO A 109 1.95 19.83 -4.78
C PRO A 109 1.42 19.70 -6.20
N GLU A 110 1.61 18.58 -6.87
CA GLU A 110 1.10 18.33 -8.22
C GLU A 110 -0.10 17.37 -8.26
N GLY A 111 -0.63 17.01 -7.08
CA GLY A 111 -1.83 16.18 -6.99
C GLY A 111 -1.61 14.69 -6.94
N ASN A 112 -0.36 14.22 -6.87
CA ASN A 112 -0.09 12.79 -6.71
C ASN A 112 -0.46 12.36 -5.29
N GLN A 113 -1.33 11.35 -5.17
CA GLN A 113 -1.83 10.92 -3.87
C GLN A 113 -0.95 9.84 -3.25
N PHE A 114 -0.82 9.90 -1.94
CA PHE A 114 -0.16 8.88 -1.13
C PHE A 114 -0.84 8.83 0.23
N CYS A 115 -0.52 7.81 1.02
CA CYS A 115 -1.15 7.62 2.33
C CYS A 115 -0.14 7.82 3.43
N ILE A 116 -0.56 8.52 4.48
CA ILE A 116 0.20 8.66 5.72
C ILE A 116 -0.37 7.66 6.71
N LEU A 117 0.51 6.81 7.25
CA LEU A 117 0.18 5.85 8.30
C LEU A 117 0.75 6.40 9.60
N THR A 118 -0.06 6.38 10.66
CA THR A 118 0.39 6.87 11.96
C THR A 118 1.13 5.77 12.73
N ALA A 119 1.91 6.19 13.72
CA ALA A 119 2.70 5.26 14.53
C ALA A 119 1.86 4.27 15.34
N ALA A 120 0.55 4.49 15.44
CA ALA A 120 -0.35 3.59 16.16
C ALA A 120 -0.70 2.32 15.37
N HIS A 121 -0.24 2.22 14.15
CA HIS A 121 -0.45 1.03 13.34
C HIS A 121 0.22 -0.19 13.90
#